data_6215ccda8465198cca4168baf60bee7c
#
_entry.id   6215ccda8465198cca4168baf60bee7c
#
_cell.length_a   1.000
_cell.length_b   1.000
_cell.length_c   1.000
_cell.angle_alpha   90.00
_cell.angle_beta   90.00
_cell.angle_gamma   90.00
#
_symmetry.space_group_name_H-M   'P 1'
#
loop_
_entity.id
_entity.type
_entity.pdbx_description
1 polymer ?
#
loop_
_entity_poly.entity_id
_entity_poly.type
_entity_poly.pdbx_seq_one_letter_code
_entity_poly.pdbx_strand_id
1 'polypeptide(L)'
;MDKDLEKFDLACTYLKNDQNAAAHNLFTSLAQKEMKNNNYKAGLYLILASECKFRQGRDRKEELLEAAKFYLKIAKKDTTNANYAYQCAARCFLRTGHYDDAMKAFESAQKFTPKIIEEKRSIVVVDDSQAILLRIKNFLQQLGYDDIQTVSDGKSAINLISKLVKSKQNPIVLLDMDLPDMTGDVVAKTLLKSKPDMSIVLITADEKSTPRVRKTIGLGSTAFIQKPFSINELKNALDASRLSEIN
;
A
#
# COMPACT_ATOMS: atom_id res chain seq x y z
N MET A 1 -0.30 -32.54 -11.61
CA MET A 1 -0.96 -31.55 -10.74
C MET A 1 -0.32 -31.63 -9.37
N ASP A 2 -0.11 -30.52 -8.66
CA ASP A 2 0.56 -30.51 -7.34
C ASP A 2 -0.41 -31.10 -6.29
N LYS A 3 -0.07 -32.27 -5.74
CA LYS A 3 -0.89 -32.97 -4.73
C LYS A 3 -1.18 -32.13 -3.47
N ASP A 4 -0.34 -31.14 -3.18
CA ASP A 4 -0.55 -30.26 -2.03
C ASP A 4 -1.57 -29.17 -2.34
N LEU A 5 -1.64 -28.70 -3.58
CA LEU A 5 -2.66 -27.76 -4.03
C LEU A 5 -4.04 -28.44 -4.02
N GLU A 6 -4.15 -29.68 -4.53
CA GLU A 6 -5.38 -30.45 -4.48
C GLU A 6 -5.87 -30.68 -3.03
N LYS A 7 -4.93 -30.97 -2.11
CA LYS A 7 -5.21 -31.16 -0.70
C LYS A 7 -5.69 -29.87 -0.03
N PHE A 8 -5.09 -28.74 -0.40
CA PHE A 8 -5.49 -27.42 0.08
C PHE A 8 -6.89 -27.06 -0.40
N ASP A 9 -7.18 -27.23 -1.69
CA ASP A 9 -8.49 -26.96 -2.28
C ASP A 9 -9.59 -27.83 -1.65
N LEU A 10 -9.29 -29.09 -1.37
CA LEU A 10 -10.19 -30.00 -0.67
C LEU A 10 -10.44 -29.52 0.77
N ALA A 11 -9.41 -29.09 1.49
CA ALA A 11 -9.55 -28.55 2.84
C ALA A 11 -10.41 -27.28 2.86
N CYS A 12 -10.23 -26.40 1.88
CA CYS A 12 -11.04 -25.19 1.71
C CYS A 12 -12.52 -25.56 1.40
N THR A 13 -12.75 -26.58 0.60
CA THR A 13 -14.10 -27.06 0.29
C THR A 13 -14.78 -27.61 1.54
N TYR A 14 -14.09 -28.42 2.34
CA TYR A 14 -14.60 -28.89 3.63
C TYR A 14 -14.93 -27.76 4.59
N LEU A 15 -14.06 -26.73 4.66
CA LEU A 15 -14.29 -25.57 5.52
C LEU A 15 -15.53 -24.77 5.08
N LYS A 16 -15.76 -24.62 3.76
CA LYS A 16 -16.96 -23.97 3.21
C LYS A 16 -18.24 -24.73 3.53
N ASN A 17 -18.16 -26.03 3.60
CA ASN A 17 -19.29 -26.93 3.86
C ASN A 17 -19.43 -27.27 5.36
N ASP A 18 -18.81 -26.48 6.26
CA ASP A 18 -18.82 -26.67 7.71
C ASP A 18 -18.31 -28.03 8.20
N GLN A 19 -17.61 -28.77 7.33
CA GLN A 19 -16.93 -30.03 7.68
C GLN A 19 -15.59 -29.73 8.39
N ASN A 20 -15.67 -28.96 9.47
CA ASN A 20 -14.55 -28.36 10.15
C ASN A 20 -13.50 -29.35 10.67
N ALA A 21 -13.91 -30.57 11.09
CA ALA A 21 -12.99 -31.61 11.56
C ALA A 21 -12.12 -32.17 10.42
N ALA A 22 -12.72 -32.42 9.26
CA ALA A 22 -11.99 -32.89 8.08
C ALA A 22 -11.03 -31.80 7.54
N ALA A 23 -11.49 -30.57 7.46
CA ALA A 23 -10.67 -29.42 7.07
C ALA A 23 -9.47 -29.25 8.02
N HIS A 24 -9.68 -29.31 9.34
CA HIS A 24 -8.62 -29.22 10.35
C HIS A 24 -7.52 -30.25 10.12
N ASN A 25 -7.89 -31.53 9.92
CA ASN A 25 -6.92 -32.60 9.71
C ASN A 25 -6.05 -32.36 8.46
N LEU A 26 -6.66 -31.91 7.37
CA LEU A 26 -5.94 -31.60 6.14
C LEU A 26 -4.99 -30.38 6.31
N PHE A 27 -5.45 -29.29 6.92
CA PHE A 27 -4.60 -28.14 7.17
C PHE A 27 -3.44 -28.47 8.11
N THR A 28 -3.67 -29.26 9.17
CA THR A 28 -2.61 -29.73 10.08
C THR A 28 -1.58 -30.59 9.35
N SER A 29 -2.04 -31.51 8.48
CA SER A 29 -1.13 -32.34 7.68
C SER A 29 -0.28 -31.50 6.71
N LEU A 30 -0.87 -30.49 6.06
CA LEU A 30 -0.16 -29.56 5.19
C LEU A 30 0.84 -28.69 5.99
N ALA A 31 0.44 -28.21 7.17
CA ALA A 31 1.31 -27.44 8.04
C ALA A 31 2.56 -28.23 8.44
N GLN A 32 2.40 -29.47 8.90
CA GLN A 32 3.50 -30.34 9.30
C GLN A 32 4.51 -30.59 8.17
N LYS A 33 4.02 -30.76 6.94
CA LYS A 33 4.86 -30.92 5.76
C LYS A 33 5.67 -29.63 5.47
N GLU A 34 4.99 -28.50 5.42
CA GLU A 34 5.62 -27.22 5.11
C GLU A 34 6.54 -26.71 6.22
N MET A 35 6.31 -27.08 7.47
CA MET A 35 7.22 -26.80 8.58
C MET A 35 8.60 -27.45 8.39
N LYS A 36 8.66 -28.66 7.84
CA LYS A 36 9.92 -29.34 7.51
C LYS A 36 10.71 -28.59 6.45
N ASN A 37 10.01 -27.97 5.51
CA ASN A 37 10.59 -27.20 4.42
C ASN A 37 10.91 -25.74 4.83
N ASN A 38 10.60 -25.32 6.06
CA ASN A 38 10.67 -23.93 6.55
C ASN A 38 9.87 -22.95 5.64
N ASN A 39 8.75 -23.37 5.09
CA ASN A 39 7.92 -22.55 4.20
C ASN A 39 6.90 -21.74 5.01
N TYR A 40 6.73 -20.46 4.69
CA TYR A 40 5.74 -19.56 5.31
C TYR A 40 4.30 -20.10 5.27
N LYS A 41 3.96 -20.91 4.29
CA LYS A 41 2.65 -21.57 4.19
C LYS A 41 2.30 -22.39 5.42
N ALA A 42 3.28 -22.93 6.13
CA ALA A 42 3.03 -23.70 7.35
C ALA A 42 2.28 -22.89 8.42
N GLY A 43 2.72 -21.64 8.66
CA GLY A 43 2.05 -20.75 9.60
C GLY A 43 0.61 -20.41 9.16
N LEU A 44 0.39 -20.20 7.86
CA LEU A 44 -0.95 -20.00 7.32
C LEU A 44 -1.86 -21.23 7.56
N TYR A 45 -1.35 -22.41 7.29
CA TYR A 45 -2.12 -23.66 7.50
C TYR A 45 -2.47 -23.88 8.97
N LEU A 46 -1.58 -23.54 9.90
CA LEU A 46 -1.87 -23.57 11.33
C LEU A 46 -2.98 -22.58 11.72
N ILE A 47 -2.96 -21.38 11.15
CA ILE A 47 -4.02 -20.38 11.36
C ILE A 47 -5.37 -20.90 10.83
N LEU A 48 -5.39 -21.51 9.65
CA LEU A 48 -6.61 -22.11 9.09
C LEU A 48 -7.09 -23.30 9.92
N ALA A 49 -6.19 -24.13 10.43
CA ALA A 49 -6.54 -25.21 11.38
C ALA A 49 -7.15 -24.64 12.67
N SER A 50 -6.59 -23.55 13.20
CA SER A 50 -7.15 -22.86 14.37
C SER A 50 -8.56 -22.31 14.12
N GLU A 51 -8.85 -21.83 12.91
CA GLU A 51 -10.19 -21.38 12.52
C GLU A 51 -11.19 -22.53 12.51
N CYS A 52 -10.79 -23.71 12.03
CA CYS A 52 -11.63 -24.91 12.08
C CYS A 52 -12.01 -25.30 13.51
N LYS A 53 -11.07 -25.22 14.47
CA LYS A 53 -11.35 -25.44 15.90
C LYS A 53 -12.31 -24.40 16.46
N PHE A 54 -12.09 -23.14 16.11
CA PHE A 54 -12.95 -22.04 16.56
C PHE A 54 -14.41 -22.22 16.12
N ARG A 55 -14.64 -22.60 14.87
CA ARG A 55 -15.98 -22.89 14.34
C ARG A 55 -16.66 -24.09 15.01
N GLN A 56 -15.89 -24.98 15.62
CA GLN A 56 -16.38 -26.09 16.43
C GLN A 56 -16.60 -25.71 17.91
N GLY A 57 -16.41 -24.46 18.30
CA GLY A 57 -16.44 -24.02 19.68
C GLY A 57 -15.29 -24.57 20.53
N ARG A 58 -14.20 -25.05 19.92
CA ARG A 58 -13.02 -25.62 20.59
C ARG A 58 -11.94 -24.58 20.78
N ASP A 59 -11.08 -24.79 21.78
CA ASP A 59 -9.89 -23.94 21.99
C ASP A 59 -8.93 -24.05 20.79
N ARG A 60 -8.50 -22.89 20.31
CA ARG A 60 -7.61 -22.72 19.15
C ARG A 60 -6.23 -22.16 19.51
N LYS A 61 -5.95 -21.96 20.80
CA LYS A 61 -4.73 -21.30 21.25
C LYS A 61 -3.48 -22.05 20.86
N GLU A 62 -3.51 -23.37 20.90
CA GLU A 62 -2.37 -24.23 20.61
C GLU A 62 -1.84 -24.00 19.18
N GLU A 63 -2.70 -24.09 18.17
CA GLU A 63 -2.32 -23.88 16.77
C GLU A 63 -1.82 -22.46 16.51
N LEU A 64 -2.44 -21.45 17.14
CA LEU A 64 -2.01 -20.06 17.01
C LEU A 64 -0.64 -19.83 17.66
N LEU A 65 -0.37 -20.44 18.80
CA LEU A 65 0.95 -20.35 19.45
C LEU A 65 2.02 -21.08 18.65
N GLU A 66 1.68 -22.23 18.08
CA GLU A 66 2.57 -22.97 17.18
C GLU A 66 2.89 -22.15 15.93
N ALA A 67 1.88 -21.53 15.31
CA ALA A 67 2.07 -20.61 14.20
C ALA A 67 2.97 -19.44 14.56
N ALA A 68 2.75 -18.80 15.73
CA ALA A 68 3.58 -17.69 16.19
C ALA A 68 5.05 -18.10 16.35
N LYS A 69 5.32 -19.22 17.03
CA LYS A 69 6.68 -19.76 17.23
C LYS A 69 7.34 -20.08 15.89
N PHE A 70 6.60 -20.63 14.96
CA PHE A 70 7.08 -20.97 13.64
C PHE A 70 7.46 -19.71 12.83
N TYR A 71 6.61 -18.68 12.83
CA TYR A 71 6.91 -17.41 12.18
C TYR A 71 8.12 -16.71 12.79
N LEU A 72 8.29 -16.74 14.14
CA LEU A 72 9.50 -16.23 14.79
C LEU A 72 10.76 -16.98 14.38
N LYS A 73 10.67 -18.31 14.20
CA LYS A 73 11.80 -19.13 13.74
C LYS A 73 12.19 -18.76 12.30
N ILE A 74 11.23 -18.57 11.41
CA ILE A 74 11.49 -18.18 10.02
C ILE A 74 12.05 -16.77 9.95
N ALA A 75 11.48 -15.81 10.68
CA ALA A 75 11.96 -14.43 10.70
C ALA A 75 13.44 -14.30 11.05
N LYS A 76 13.97 -15.19 11.90
CA LYS A 76 15.39 -15.23 12.26
C LYS A 76 16.28 -15.82 11.16
N LYS A 77 15.71 -16.64 10.25
CA LYS A 77 16.46 -17.31 9.18
C LYS A 77 16.44 -16.54 7.87
N ASP A 78 15.31 -15.94 7.55
CA ASP A 78 15.08 -15.19 6.31
C ASP A 78 14.81 -13.73 6.65
N THR A 79 15.85 -12.90 6.52
CA THR A 79 15.77 -11.46 6.81
C THR A 79 14.95 -10.70 5.74
N THR A 80 14.83 -11.24 4.53
CA THR A 80 14.10 -10.60 3.44
C THR A 80 12.61 -10.45 3.76
N ASN A 81 12.02 -11.49 4.35
CA ASN A 81 10.62 -11.52 4.73
C ASN A 81 10.39 -11.42 6.25
N ALA A 82 11.44 -11.06 7.01
CA ALA A 82 11.37 -11.03 8.47
C ALA A 82 10.28 -10.10 9.01
N ASN A 83 10.09 -8.93 8.39
CA ASN A 83 9.01 -8.01 8.77
C ASN A 83 7.64 -8.70 8.74
N TYR A 84 7.31 -9.35 7.62
CA TYR A 84 6.05 -10.07 7.46
C TYR A 84 5.89 -11.19 8.50
N ALA A 85 6.94 -12.00 8.70
CA ALA A 85 6.91 -13.10 9.66
C ALA A 85 6.70 -12.62 11.10
N TYR A 86 7.41 -11.56 11.52
CA TYR A 86 7.21 -10.97 12.85
C TYR A 86 5.79 -10.40 13.03
N GLN A 87 5.22 -9.75 12.01
CA GLN A 87 3.83 -9.28 12.08
C GLN A 87 2.83 -10.44 12.21
N CYS A 88 3.04 -11.53 11.47
CA CYS A 88 2.19 -12.72 11.59
C CYS A 88 2.29 -13.35 12.99
N ALA A 89 3.49 -13.46 13.55
CA ALA A 89 3.70 -13.94 14.93
C ALA A 89 2.96 -13.05 15.94
N ALA A 90 3.12 -11.72 15.83
CA ALA A 90 2.46 -10.76 16.72
C ALA A 90 0.94 -10.90 16.70
N ARG A 91 0.33 -11.04 15.51
CA ARG A 91 -1.12 -11.25 15.38
C ARG A 91 -1.59 -12.56 16.02
N CYS A 92 -0.80 -13.62 15.92
CA CYS A 92 -1.11 -14.89 16.60
C CYS A 92 -1.04 -14.75 18.12
N PHE A 93 -0.02 -14.07 18.65
CA PHE A 93 0.11 -13.77 20.08
C PHE A 93 -1.03 -12.91 20.62
N LEU A 94 -1.45 -11.87 19.89
CA LEU A 94 -2.60 -11.04 20.26
C LEU A 94 -3.88 -11.89 20.41
N ARG A 95 -4.12 -12.79 19.47
CA ARG A 95 -5.31 -13.65 19.48
C ARG A 95 -5.31 -14.69 20.60
N THR A 96 -4.16 -14.97 21.21
CA THR A 96 -3.98 -15.91 22.32
C THR A 96 -3.83 -15.23 23.68
N GLY A 97 -3.83 -13.87 23.71
CA GLY A 97 -3.69 -13.07 24.93
C GLY A 97 -2.25 -12.90 25.40
N HIS A 98 -1.26 -13.23 24.58
CA HIS A 98 0.17 -13.06 24.89
C HIS A 98 0.65 -11.67 24.45
N TYR A 99 0.19 -10.62 25.13
CA TYR A 99 0.39 -9.22 24.72
C TYR A 99 1.85 -8.80 24.72
N ASP A 100 2.65 -9.22 25.71
CA ASP A 100 4.07 -8.87 25.79
C ASP A 100 4.87 -9.48 24.64
N ASP A 101 4.57 -10.73 24.25
CA ASP A 101 5.21 -11.39 23.12
C ASP A 101 4.78 -10.78 21.80
N ALA A 102 3.52 -10.34 21.71
CA ALA A 102 3.02 -9.60 20.56
C ALA A 102 3.76 -8.28 20.37
N MET A 103 3.93 -7.50 21.44
CA MET A 103 4.67 -6.23 21.41
C MET A 103 6.13 -6.45 20.97
N LYS A 104 6.84 -7.42 21.56
CA LYS A 104 8.22 -7.75 21.17
C LYS A 104 8.33 -8.16 19.70
N ALA A 105 7.34 -8.88 19.18
CA ALA A 105 7.31 -9.27 17.78
C ALA A 105 7.04 -8.06 16.87
N PHE A 106 6.14 -7.15 17.23
CA PHE A 106 5.92 -5.90 16.48
C PHE A 106 7.17 -5.00 16.46
N GLU A 107 7.83 -4.81 17.59
CA GLU A 107 9.09 -4.06 17.66
C GLU A 107 10.18 -4.69 16.79
N SER A 108 10.24 -6.03 16.76
CA SER A 108 11.16 -6.76 15.88
C SER A 108 10.80 -6.57 14.41
N ALA A 109 9.51 -6.56 14.07
CA ALA A 109 9.06 -6.29 12.70
C ALA A 109 9.53 -4.91 12.21
N GLN A 110 9.45 -3.88 13.05
CA GLN A 110 9.88 -2.52 12.71
C GLN A 110 11.35 -2.44 12.29
N LYS A 111 12.23 -3.29 12.87
CA LYS A 111 13.67 -3.34 12.51
C LYS A 111 13.92 -3.84 11.09
N PHE A 112 12.98 -4.61 10.55
CA PHE A 112 13.00 -5.19 9.20
C PHE A 112 11.98 -4.53 8.27
N THR A 113 11.26 -3.50 8.75
CA THR A 113 10.51 -2.66 7.83
C THR A 113 11.54 -2.15 6.83
N PRO A 114 11.41 -2.42 5.52
CA PRO A 114 12.23 -1.72 4.57
C PRO A 114 12.12 -0.26 4.99
N LYS A 115 13.24 0.40 5.31
CA LYS A 115 13.24 1.84 5.15
C LYS A 115 12.77 1.97 3.71
N ILE A 116 11.53 2.35 3.52
CA ILE A 116 11.15 3.02 2.31
C ILE A 116 12.19 4.13 2.31
N ILE A 117 13.28 3.93 1.58
CA ILE A 117 14.06 5.04 1.10
C ILE A 117 12.96 5.76 0.36
N GLU A 118 12.39 6.77 1.05
CA GLU A 118 11.58 7.74 0.36
C GLU A 118 12.56 8.30 -0.67
N GLU A 119 12.62 7.65 -1.84
CA GLU A 119 13.12 8.33 -3.01
C GLU A 119 12.25 9.55 -3.06
N LYS A 120 12.83 10.66 -2.57
CA LYS A 120 12.15 11.95 -2.58
C LYS A 120 11.90 12.22 -4.05
N ARG A 121 10.70 11.87 -4.47
CA ARG A 121 10.27 12.05 -5.85
C ARG A 121 10.31 13.53 -6.15
N SER A 122 10.77 13.89 -7.32
CA SER A 122 10.60 15.25 -7.81
C SER A 122 9.11 15.58 -7.84
N ILE A 123 8.77 16.78 -7.40
CA ILE A 123 7.41 17.30 -7.44
C ILE A 123 7.34 18.39 -8.49
N VAL A 124 6.39 18.26 -9.42
CA VAL A 124 6.10 19.32 -10.39
C VAL A 124 4.79 19.98 -9.99
N VAL A 125 4.86 21.27 -9.70
CA VAL A 125 3.69 22.10 -9.37
C VAL A 125 3.31 22.92 -10.58
N VAL A 126 2.05 22.81 -11.00
CA VAL A 126 1.48 23.48 -12.17
C VAL A 126 0.34 24.37 -11.72
N ASP A 127 0.53 25.69 -11.73
CA ASP A 127 -0.47 26.68 -11.32
C ASP A 127 -0.07 28.04 -11.90
N ASP A 128 -1.00 28.80 -12.46
CA ASP A 128 -0.70 30.09 -13.07
C ASP A 128 -0.47 31.23 -12.05
N SER A 129 -0.89 31.02 -10.80
CA SER A 129 -0.73 31.95 -9.71
C SER A 129 0.63 31.82 -9.02
N GLN A 130 1.50 32.79 -9.18
CA GLN A 130 2.80 32.84 -8.50
C GLN A 130 2.68 32.76 -6.96
N ALA A 131 1.60 33.31 -6.39
CA ALA A 131 1.33 33.25 -4.97
C ALA A 131 1.03 31.81 -4.50
N ILE A 132 0.27 31.05 -5.29
CA ILE A 132 -0.04 29.63 -5.01
C ILE A 132 1.22 28.78 -5.20
N LEU A 133 1.98 28.97 -6.28
CA LEU A 133 3.25 28.26 -6.50
C LEU A 133 4.21 28.45 -5.31
N LEU A 134 4.36 29.68 -4.84
CA LEU A 134 5.23 29.99 -3.69
C LEU A 134 4.70 29.30 -2.40
N ARG A 135 3.40 29.36 -2.16
CA ARG A 135 2.77 28.74 -0.98
C ARG A 135 2.97 27.23 -1.00
N ILE A 136 2.69 26.57 -2.13
CA ILE A 136 2.87 25.12 -2.27
C ILE A 136 4.33 24.75 -2.09
N LYS A 137 5.26 25.49 -2.70
CA LYS A 137 6.69 25.26 -2.55
C LYS A 137 7.14 25.32 -1.09
N ASN A 138 6.68 26.34 -0.34
CA ASN A 138 6.98 26.48 1.08
C ASN A 138 6.42 25.30 1.90
N PHE A 139 5.19 24.86 1.64
CA PHE A 139 4.61 23.70 2.31
C PHE A 139 5.41 22.41 2.00
N LEU A 140 5.78 22.20 0.74
CA LEU A 140 6.58 21.05 0.32
C LEU A 140 7.95 21.03 0.99
N GLN A 141 8.61 22.19 1.09
CA GLN A 141 9.89 22.32 1.80
C GLN A 141 9.76 21.99 3.30
N GLN A 142 8.69 22.46 3.97
CA GLN A 142 8.40 22.11 5.35
C GLN A 142 8.13 20.60 5.52
N LEU A 143 7.56 19.96 4.50
CA LEU A 143 7.35 18.50 4.46
C LEU A 143 8.62 17.72 4.07
N GLY A 144 9.74 18.43 3.82
CA GLY A 144 11.05 17.85 3.55
C GLY A 144 11.30 17.48 2.08
N TYR A 145 10.53 18.03 1.13
CA TYR A 145 10.80 17.87 -0.31
C TYR A 145 11.77 18.96 -0.76
N ASP A 146 12.82 18.56 -1.49
CA ASP A 146 13.87 19.47 -1.96
C ASP A 146 13.84 19.62 -3.50
N ASP A 147 13.45 18.57 -4.25
CA ASP A 147 13.34 18.60 -5.71
C ASP A 147 11.92 19.02 -6.13
N ILE A 148 11.71 20.35 -6.19
CA ILE A 148 10.43 20.97 -6.51
C ILE A 148 10.61 21.85 -7.75
N GLN A 149 9.89 21.52 -8.80
CA GLN A 149 9.86 22.30 -10.04
C GLN A 149 8.48 22.95 -10.20
N THR A 150 8.43 24.19 -10.64
CA THR A 150 7.19 24.95 -10.79
C THR A 150 7.04 25.43 -12.23
N VAL A 151 5.84 25.33 -12.77
CA VAL A 151 5.47 25.84 -14.10
C VAL A 151 4.10 26.50 -14.04
N SER A 152 3.87 27.49 -14.91
CA SER A 152 2.67 28.33 -14.89
C SER A 152 1.69 28.06 -16.03
N ASP A 153 1.96 27.09 -16.88
CA ASP A 153 1.11 26.77 -18.03
C ASP A 153 1.16 25.29 -18.39
N GLY A 154 0.13 24.82 -19.10
CA GLY A 154 -0.03 23.40 -19.44
C GLY A 154 1.01 22.88 -20.43
N LYS A 155 1.42 23.66 -21.42
CA LYS A 155 2.44 23.25 -22.40
C LYS A 155 3.80 23.04 -21.74
N SER A 156 4.20 23.97 -20.88
CA SER A 156 5.43 23.87 -20.09
C SER A 156 5.39 22.64 -19.17
N ALA A 157 4.25 22.39 -18.53
CA ALA A 157 4.04 21.23 -17.69
C ALA A 157 4.23 19.91 -18.47
N ILE A 158 3.53 19.74 -19.60
CA ILE A 158 3.65 18.53 -20.44
C ILE A 158 5.10 18.34 -20.91
N ASN A 159 5.77 19.40 -21.36
CA ASN A 159 7.15 19.32 -21.83
C ASN A 159 8.12 18.92 -20.72
N LEU A 160 8.03 19.55 -19.55
CA LEU A 160 8.87 19.27 -18.39
C LEU A 160 8.69 17.82 -17.92
N ILE A 161 7.43 17.43 -17.67
CA ILE A 161 7.11 16.09 -17.16
C ILE A 161 7.52 15.02 -18.17
N SER A 162 7.31 15.25 -19.47
CA SER A 162 7.76 14.32 -20.52
C SER A 162 9.28 14.12 -20.52
N LYS A 163 10.07 15.17 -20.24
CA LYS A 163 11.54 15.06 -20.09
C LYS A 163 11.90 14.22 -18.87
N LEU A 164 11.26 14.46 -17.72
CA LEU A 164 11.50 13.73 -16.49
C LEU A 164 11.20 12.22 -16.68
N VAL A 165 10.05 11.90 -17.29
CA VAL A 165 9.66 10.51 -17.58
C VAL A 165 10.66 9.83 -18.53
N LYS A 166 11.12 10.51 -19.58
CA LYS A 166 12.16 10.00 -20.49
C LYS A 166 13.48 9.72 -19.76
N SER A 167 13.79 10.51 -18.74
CA SER A 167 14.95 10.30 -17.86
C SER A 167 14.70 9.26 -16.75
N LYS A 168 13.62 8.45 -16.87
CA LYS A 168 13.21 7.41 -15.90
C LYS A 168 12.87 7.95 -14.50
N GLN A 169 12.56 9.23 -14.38
CA GLN A 169 12.03 9.82 -13.16
C GLN A 169 10.51 9.63 -13.11
N ASN A 170 9.96 9.50 -11.90
CA ASN A 170 8.53 9.36 -11.68
C ASN A 170 8.03 10.52 -10.79
N PRO A 171 7.81 11.74 -11.34
CA PRO A 171 7.41 12.88 -10.55
C PRO A 171 5.98 12.75 -10.04
N ILE A 172 5.69 13.37 -8.89
CA ILE A 172 4.33 13.65 -8.45
C ILE A 172 3.94 15.00 -9.05
N VAL A 173 2.80 15.06 -9.71
CA VAL A 173 2.30 16.28 -10.37
C VAL A 173 1.18 16.86 -9.53
N LEU A 174 1.37 18.09 -9.02
CA LEU A 174 0.34 18.91 -8.40
C LEU A 174 -0.22 19.83 -9.48
N LEU A 175 -1.46 19.63 -9.89
CA LEU A 175 -2.02 20.21 -11.12
C LEU A 175 -3.26 21.07 -10.82
N ASP A 176 -3.19 22.34 -11.17
CA ASP A 176 -4.36 23.20 -11.20
C ASP A 176 -5.25 22.89 -12.41
N MET A 177 -6.55 23.08 -12.23
CA MET A 177 -7.54 22.85 -13.29
C MET A 177 -7.69 24.02 -14.25
N ASP A 178 -7.36 25.24 -13.82
CA ASP A 178 -7.50 26.46 -14.60
C ASP A 178 -6.12 27.04 -14.97
N LEU A 179 -5.63 26.71 -16.16
CA LEU A 179 -4.37 27.20 -16.68
C LEU A 179 -4.62 28.13 -17.87
N PRO A 180 -3.71 29.07 -18.18
CA PRO A 180 -3.95 30.12 -19.16
C PRO A 180 -4.02 29.62 -20.62
N ASP A 181 -3.40 28.50 -20.93
CA ASP A 181 -3.29 27.97 -22.29
C ASP A 181 -4.14 26.71 -22.54
N MET A 182 -4.44 25.95 -21.50
CA MET A 182 -5.32 24.77 -21.58
C MET A 182 -5.84 24.38 -20.19
N THR A 183 -6.91 23.63 -20.13
CA THR A 183 -7.46 23.16 -18.86
C THR A 183 -6.67 21.97 -18.28
N GLY A 184 -6.62 21.84 -16.95
CA GLY A 184 -5.89 20.80 -16.26
C GLY A 184 -6.33 19.37 -16.64
N ASP A 185 -7.60 19.16 -17.01
CA ASP A 185 -8.08 17.86 -17.50
C ASP A 185 -7.43 17.47 -18.85
N VAL A 186 -7.11 18.42 -19.71
CA VAL A 186 -6.36 18.18 -20.96
C VAL A 186 -4.91 17.79 -20.65
N VAL A 187 -4.27 18.50 -19.70
CA VAL A 187 -2.93 18.16 -19.22
C VAL A 187 -2.92 16.76 -18.62
N ALA A 188 -3.80 16.47 -17.66
CA ALA A 188 -3.89 15.16 -17.01
C ALA A 188 -4.11 14.04 -18.02
N LYS A 189 -5.07 14.21 -18.96
CA LYS A 189 -5.33 13.23 -20.04
C LYS A 189 -4.10 12.97 -20.89
N THR A 190 -3.34 14.01 -21.24
CA THR A 190 -2.15 13.91 -22.07
C THR A 190 -1.05 13.15 -21.33
N LEU A 191 -0.83 13.45 -20.06
CA LEU A 191 0.17 12.80 -19.23
C LEU A 191 -0.18 11.33 -18.96
N LEU A 192 -1.42 11.03 -18.56
CA LEU A 192 -1.89 9.66 -18.27
C LEU A 192 -1.93 8.79 -19.53
N LYS A 193 -2.12 9.37 -20.72
CA LYS A 193 -2.00 8.62 -21.99
C LYS A 193 -0.56 8.12 -22.22
N SER A 194 0.44 8.92 -21.85
CA SER A 194 1.86 8.55 -21.99
C SER A 194 2.39 7.70 -20.84
N LYS A 195 1.86 7.88 -19.64
CA LYS A 195 2.24 7.16 -18.42
C LYS A 195 0.99 6.96 -17.53
N PRO A 196 0.26 5.84 -17.72
CA PRO A 196 -1.01 5.58 -17.02
C PRO A 196 -0.92 5.52 -15.49
N ASP A 197 0.24 5.17 -14.95
CA ASP A 197 0.55 5.06 -13.52
C ASP A 197 1.14 6.35 -12.92
N MET A 198 1.01 7.49 -13.61
CA MET A 198 1.52 8.77 -13.11
C MET A 198 0.70 9.28 -11.92
N SER A 199 1.39 9.66 -10.85
CA SER A 199 0.75 10.30 -9.69
C SER A 199 0.36 11.75 -9.99
N ILE A 200 -0.94 12.01 -10.13
CA ILE A 200 -1.49 13.36 -10.36
C ILE A 200 -2.42 13.71 -9.20
N VAL A 201 -2.09 14.78 -8.49
CA VAL A 201 -2.92 15.40 -7.45
C VAL A 201 -3.55 16.66 -8.04
N LEU A 202 -4.86 16.69 -8.15
CA LEU A 202 -5.58 17.88 -8.60
C LEU A 202 -5.68 18.89 -7.46
N ILE A 203 -5.38 20.15 -7.77
CA ILE A 203 -5.52 21.28 -6.84
C ILE A 203 -6.38 22.33 -7.53
N THR A 204 -7.59 22.60 -7.06
CA THR A 204 -8.51 23.52 -7.74
C THR A 204 -9.45 24.21 -6.77
N ALA A 205 -10.01 25.36 -7.18
CA ALA A 205 -11.07 26.04 -6.46
C ALA A 205 -12.43 25.33 -6.62
N ASP A 206 -12.56 24.50 -7.64
CA ASP A 206 -13.79 23.75 -7.88
C ASP A 206 -14.08 22.72 -6.81
N GLU A 207 -15.35 22.44 -6.60
CA GLU A 207 -15.78 21.33 -5.76
C GLU A 207 -15.53 19.98 -6.44
N LYS A 208 -15.27 18.96 -5.63
CA LYS A 208 -15.10 17.56 -6.09
C LYS A 208 -16.30 17.04 -6.90
N SER A 209 -17.48 17.61 -6.65
CA SER A 209 -18.75 17.27 -7.32
C SER A 209 -18.84 17.77 -8.76
N THR A 210 -18.01 18.73 -9.17
CA THR A 210 -18.10 19.31 -10.53
C THR A 210 -17.79 18.27 -11.60
N PRO A 211 -18.51 18.30 -12.75
CA PRO A 211 -18.35 17.30 -13.81
C PRO A 211 -16.92 17.19 -14.34
N ARG A 212 -16.19 18.31 -14.46
CA ARG A 212 -14.81 18.30 -14.97
C ARG A 212 -13.84 17.67 -13.98
N VAL A 213 -14.00 17.92 -12.68
CA VAL A 213 -13.17 17.31 -11.63
C VAL A 213 -13.42 15.80 -11.57
N ARG A 214 -14.71 15.39 -11.56
CA ARG A 214 -15.06 13.95 -11.59
C ARG A 214 -14.49 13.25 -12.81
N LYS A 215 -14.57 13.86 -13.98
CA LYS A 215 -13.99 13.32 -15.21
C LYS A 215 -12.49 13.12 -15.09
N THR A 216 -11.78 14.09 -14.54
CA THR A 216 -10.32 14.03 -14.41
C THR A 216 -9.90 12.99 -13.36
N ILE A 217 -10.64 12.87 -12.26
CA ILE A 217 -10.44 11.78 -11.29
C ILE A 217 -10.68 10.41 -11.97
N GLY A 218 -11.73 10.29 -12.78
CA GLY A 218 -12.04 9.08 -13.55
C GLY A 218 -10.98 8.70 -14.60
N LEU A 219 -10.11 9.64 -15.01
CA LEU A 219 -8.97 9.36 -15.89
C LEU A 219 -7.79 8.69 -15.16
N GLY A 220 -7.80 8.65 -13.83
CA GLY A 220 -6.72 8.03 -13.03
C GLY A 220 -5.96 9.01 -12.14
N SER A 221 -6.49 10.23 -11.89
CA SER A 221 -5.89 11.12 -10.88
C SER A 221 -5.92 10.49 -9.51
N THR A 222 -4.79 10.54 -8.80
CA THR A 222 -4.61 9.77 -7.56
C THR A 222 -5.18 10.45 -6.32
N ALA A 223 -5.28 11.79 -6.32
CA ALA A 223 -5.82 12.57 -5.21
C ALA A 223 -6.38 13.92 -5.68
N PHE A 224 -7.10 14.57 -4.77
CA PHE A 224 -7.76 15.86 -4.99
C PHE A 224 -7.63 16.74 -3.76
N ILE A 225 -7.34 18.03 -3.97
CA ILE A 225 -7.29 19.07 -2.94
C ILE A 225 -8.10 20.28 -3.41
N GLN A 226 -8.99 20.78 -2.56
CA GLN A 226 -9.74 22.00 -2.82
C GLN A 226 -9.02 23.23 -2.27
N LYS A 227 -8.93 24.30 -3.06
CA LYS A 227 -8.43 25.61 -2.59
C LYS A 227 -9.53 26.35 -1.80
N PRO A 228 -9.22 27.00 -0.66
CA PRO A 228 -7.92 27.06 0.04
C PRO A 228 -7.63 25.79 0.83
N PHE A 229 -6.38 25.42 0.97
CA PHE A 229 -5.96 24.20 1.67
C PHE A 229 -4.81 24.46 2.67
N SER A 230 -4.69 23.56 3.62
CA SER A 230 -3.66 23.51 4.65
C SER A 230 -2.48 22.60 4.24
N ILE A 231 -1.37 22.71 4.97
CA ILE A 231 -0.22 21.81 4.81
C ILE A 231 -0.57 20.34 5.09
N ASN A 232 -1.50 20.09 6.03
CA ASN A 232 -1.95 18.73 6.37
C ASN A 232 -2.76 18.09 5.24
N GLU A 233 -3.62 18.87 4.57
CA GLU A 233 -4.37 18.37 3.40
C GLU A 233 -3.43 18.07 2.23
N LEU A 234 -2.44 18.91 1.99
CA LEU A 234 -1.40 18.63 1.00
C LEU A 234 -0.63 17.36 1.33
N LYS A 235 -0.21 17.19 2.58
CA LYS A 235 0.48 15.98 3.04
C LYS A 235 -0.37 14.73 2.82
N ASN A 236 -1.63 14.74 3.26
CA ASN A 236 -2.54 13.61 3.11
C ASN A 236 -2.75 13.22 1.64
N ALA A 237 -2.86 14.20 0.74
CA ALA A 237 -3.00 13.95 -0.69
C ALA A 237 -1.73 13.36 -1.32
N LEU A 238 -0.53 13.82 -0.89
CA LEU A 238 0.74 13.24 -1.31
C LEU A 238 0.91 11.81 -0.80
N ASP A 239 0.52 11.53 0.44
CA ASP A 239 0.57 10.19 1.01
C ASP A 239 -0.41 9.25 0.26
N ALA A 240 -1.62 9.71 -0.06
CA ALA A 240 -2.59 8.95 -0.86
C ALA A 240 -2.07 8.65 -2.28
N SER A 241 -1.37 9.59 -2.91
CA SER A 241 -0.82 9.40 -4.25
C SER A 241 0.30 8.36 -4.31
N ARG A 242 0.97 8.07 -3.18
CA ARG A 242 1.99 7.03 -3.07
C ARG A 242 1.40 5.64 -2.88
N LEU A 243 0.27 5.54 -2.17
CA LEU A 243 -0.39 4.25 -1.91
C LEU A 243 -1.04 3.64 -3.15
N SER A 244 -1.44 4.46 -4.12
CA SER A 244 -2.06 3.99 -5.37
C SER A 244 -1.11 3.23 -6.31
N GLU A 245 0.20 3.22 -6.03
CA GLU A 245 1.22 2.52 -6.84
C GLU A 245 1.61 1.15 -6.26
N ILE A 246 1.14 0.82 -5.06
CA ILE A 246 1.47 -0.43 -4.37
C ILE A 246 0.42 -1.53 -4.64
N ASN A 247 -0.68 -1.17 -5.29
CA ASN A 247 -1.73 -2.06 -5.72
C ASN A 247 -1.68 -2.23 -7.24
#